data_de716121e196ac519cce4e320136dd52
#
_entry.id   de716121e196ac519cce4e320136dd52
#
_cell.length_a   1.000
_cell.length_b   1.000
_cell.length_c   1.000
_cell.angle_alpha   90.00
_cell.angle_beta   90.00
_cell.angle_gamma   90.00
#
_symmetry.space_group_name_H-M   'P 1'
#
loop_
_entity.id
_entity.type
_entity.pdbx_description
1 polymer ?
#
loop_
_entity_poly.entity_id
_entity_poly.type
_entity_poly.pdbx_seq_one_letter_code
_entity_poly.pdbx_strand_id
1 'polypeptide(L)'
;MHFSKLSLASLKIAAPLAVALAVSSCAFKHTKYENPITVQTQQPDKILYDKAIHDLEKGRYEIARITLNTLMNTYDSSEYMAKAKLAVADAWYREGGARGRAQAEADYKDFILFYPTMQEAAESQEKLCMIHYQQMDKPDRDPNEALRAEQECRQVLTQFPNSKFAPEAEQRLRDVQEILADAEMRVGDFYHQRGSFASAANRLGGAVDQYPLYSRADEALWLEGDSYTRLGPRFRQQAGDTYARLVRDYPLSDFADQAKSRLKTLEMPIPAPDPAAEARMRFEKENRTKPGMFHRLTGFIRQNPDTNVAAKSGTPQMNPPKQSIPVTVPVPGSQAGFQGDVTVTPVADPSALENKPDARQQPQAAKPKP
;
A
#
# COMPACT_ATOMS: atom_id res chain seq x y z
N MET A 1 -51.86 -3.22 50.26
CA MET A 1 -50.73 -4.14 50.44
C MET A 1 -51.03 -5.46 49.75
N HIS A 2 -50.55 -5.63 48.49
CA HIS A 2 -50.63 -6.91 47.78
C HIS A 2 -49.22 -7.47 47.60
N PHE A 3 -48.83 -8.41 48.42
CA PHE A 3 -47.64 -9.23 48.17
C PHE A 3 -48.00 -10.30 47.12
N SER A 4 -47.43 -10.18 45.95
CA SER A 4 -47.53 -11.17 44.89
C SER A 4 -46.76 -12.42 45.30
N LYS A 5 -47.46 -13.57 45.40
CA LYS A 5 -46.89 -14.89 45.61
C LYS A 5 -46.03 -15.26 44.41
N LEU A 6 -44.70 -15.13 44.52
CA LEU A 6 -43.79 -15.76 43.57
C LEU A 6 -43.97 -17.28 43.71
N SER A 7 -44.37 -17.92 42.64
CA SER A 7 -44.70 -19.34 42.58
C SER A 7 -43.48 -20.19 42.89
N LEU A 8 -43.59 -21.11 43.84
CA LEU A 8 -42.61 -22.17 44.18
C LEU A 8 -42.16 -23.01 42.95
N ALA A 9 -42.88 -22.95 41.85
CA ALA A 9 -42.57 -23.67 40.61
C ALA A 9 -41.35 -23.06 39.87
N SER A 10 -41.16 -21.74 39.89
CA SER A 10 -40.02 -21.08 39.25
C SER A 10 -38.68 -21.33 39.97
N LEU A 11 -38.73 -21.59 41.29
CA LEU A 11 -37.54 -21.90 42.07
C LEU A 11 -37.04 -23.34 41.81
N LYS A 12 -37.95 -24.27 41.47
CA LYS A 12 -37.61 -25.68 41.19
C LYS A 12 -36.94 -25.89 39.82
N ILE A 13 -37.09 -24.95 38.87
CA ILE A 13 -36.46 -25.01 37.54
C ILE A 13 -35.11 -24.24 37.52
N ALA A 14 -35.00 -23.19 38.33
CA ALA A 14 -33.78 -22.40 38.40
C ALA A 14 -32.61 -23.13 39.11
N ALA A 15 -32.91 -23.97 40.11
CA ALA A 15 -31.88 -24.68 40.84
C ALA A 15 -31.13 -25.75 39.99
N PRO A 16 -31.78 -26.61 39.19
CA PRO A 16 -31.06 -27.56 38.35
C PRO A 16 -30.31 -26.92 37.20
N LEU A 17 -30.78 -25.75 36.69
CA LEU A 17 -30.09 -25.02 35.64
C LEU A 17 -28.79 -24.39 36.14
N ALA A 18 -28.78 -23.85 37.38
CA ALA A 18 -27.58 -23.31 38.01
C ALA A 18 -26.55 -24.41 38.34
N VAL A 19 -26.97 -25.58 38.73
CA VAL A 19 -26.09 -26.74 38.96
C VAL A 19 -25.51 -27.25 37.64
N ALA A 20 -26.28 -27.31 36.56
CA ALA A 20 -25.80 -27.70 35.23
C ALA A 20 -24.74 -26.74 34.68
N LEU A 21 -24.87 -25.42 34.91
CA LEU A 21 -23.88 -24.41 34.54
C LEU A 21 -22.61 -24.50 35.39
N ALA A 22 -22.72 -24.84 36.68
CA ALA A 22 -21.55 -24.97 37.56
C ALA A 22 -20.72 -26.23 37.25
N VAL A 23 -21.36 -27.33 36.78
CA VAL A 23 -20.63 -28.55 36.40
C VAL A 23 -19.92 -28.42 35.05
N SER A 24 -20.41 -27.59 34.15
CA SER A 24 -19.76 -27.36 32.86
C SER A 24 -18.46 -26.55 32.96
N SER A 25 -18.24 -25.81 34.05
CA SER A 25 -17.03 -24.96 34.22
C SER A 25 -15.79 -25.72 34.70
N CYS A 26 -15.95 -27.01 35.16
CA CYS A 26 -14.84 -27.79 35.74
C CYS A 26 -14.15 -28.76 34.76
N ALA A 27 -14.48 -28.74 33.47
CA ALA A 27 -13.91 -29.68 32.50
C ALA A 27 -12.65 -29.16 31.76
N PHE A 28 -11.93 -28.22 32.36
CA PHE A 28 -10.58 -27.93 31.84
C PHE A 28 -9.63 -29.05 32.23
N LYS A 29 -9.45 -30.01 31.32
CA LYS A 29 -8.35 -30.97 31.45
C LYS A 29 -7.04 -30.17 31.37
N HIS A 30 -6.39 -29.92 32.50
CA HIS A 30 -4.99 -29.55 32.54
C HIS A 30 -4.18 -30.72 31.98
N THR A 31 -3.91 -30.69 30.68
CA THR A 31 -2.90 -31.58 30.12
C THR A 31 -1.57 -31.16 30.74
N LYS A 32 -0.97 -32.00 31.54
CA LYS A 32 0.39 -31.79 32.01
C LYS A 32 1.29 -31.64 30.79
N TYR A 33 2.05 -30.55 30.77
CA TYR A 33 3.09 -30.37 29.76
C TYR A 33 4.18 -31.41 30.01
N GLU A 34 4.26 -32.41 29.14
CA GLU A 34 5.37 -33.35 29.11
C GLU A 34 6.43 -32.80 28.16
N ASN A 35 7.65 -32.67 28.67
CA ASN A 35 8.76 -32.25 27.82
C ASN A 35 9.01 -33.35 26.76
N PRO A 36 8.85 -33.08 25.46
CA PRO A 36 9.02 -34.07 24.43
C PRO A 36 10.48 -34.51 24.23
N ILE A 37 11.43 -33.83 24.89
CA ILE A 37 12.86 -34.07 24.76
C ILE A 37 13.38 -34.71 26.03
N THR A 38 14.00 -35.91 25.87
CA THR A 38 14.78 -36.60 26.88
C THR A 38 16.25 -36.62 26.47
N VAL A 39 17.15 -36.96 27.41
CA VAL A 39 18.60 -37.04 27.17
C VAL A 39 18.98 -38.04 26.03
N GLN A 40 18.09 -38.96 25.70
CA GLN A 40 18.29 -39.97 24.64
C GLN A 40 17.55 -39.67 23.33
N THR A 41 16.92 -38.50 23.23
CA THR A 41 16.13 -38.14 22.04
C THR A 41 17.04 -37.92 20.83
N GLN A 42 16.81 -38.66 19.76
CA GLN A 42 17.45 -38.41 18.48
C GLN A 42 16.78 -37.22 17.78
N GLN A 43 17.57 -36.28 17.20
CA GLN A 43 17.11 -35.07 16.52
C GLN A 43 16.10 -34.24 17.37
N PRO A 44 16.51 -33.75 18.54
CA PRO A 44 15.63 -32.99 19.43
C PRO A 44 15.14 -31.69 18.81
N ASP A 45 15.92 -31.06 17.93
CA ASP A 45 15.59 -29.88 17.15
C ASP A 45 14.43 -30.14 16.19
N LYS A 46 14.42 -31.28 15.48
CA LYS A 46 13.29 -31.69 14.64
C LYS A 46 12.00 -31.87 15.45
N ILE A 47 12.11 -32.52 16.59
CA ILE A 47 10.93 -32.77 17.45
C ILE A 47 10.33 -31.45 17.95
N LEU A 48 11.18 -30.48 18.32
CA LEU A 48 10.72 -29.14 18.70
C LEU A 48 10.04 -28.44 17.51
N TYR A 49 10.65 -28.51 16.32
CA TYR A 49 10.09 -27.92 15.12
C TYR A 49 8.72 -28.53 14.79
N ASP A 50 8.62 -29.85 14.69
CA ASP A 50 7.37 -30.55 14.35
C ASP A 50 6.26 -30.27 15.36
N LYS A 51 6.60 -30.21 16.66
CA LYS A 51 5.67 -29.83 17.72
C LYS A 51 5.17 -28.40 17.55
N ALA A 52 6.07 -27.47 17.26
CA ALA A 52 5.71 -26.06 17.07
C ALA A 52 4.80 -25.86 15.85
N ILE A 53 5.08 -26.54 14.74
CA ILE A 53 4.22 -26.52 13.55
C ILE A 53 2.84 -27.06 13.87
N HIS A 54 2.75 -28.19 14.60
CA HIS A 54 1.47 -28.73 15.04
C HIS A 54 0.68 -27.76 15.95
N ASP A 55 1.35 -27.06 16.87
CA ASP A 55 0.72 -26.05 17.72
C ASP A 55 0.25 -24.83 16.89
N LEU A 56 1.01 -24.43 15.88
CA LEU A 56 0.65 -23.36 14.94
C LEU A 56 -0.59 -23.73 14.12
N GLU A 57 -0.70 -24.96 13.64
CA GLU A 57 -1.88 -25.48 12.93
C GLU A 57 -3.13 -25.48 13.80
N LYS A 58 -2.96 -25.71 15.11
CA LYS A 58 -4.05 -25.66 16.10
C LYS A 58 -4.40 -24.26 16.61
N GLY A 59 -3.77 -23.22 16.06
CA GLY A 59 -3.99 -21.84 16.49
C GLY A 59 -3.36 -21.49 17.84
N ARG A 60 -2.42 -22.31 18.34
CA ARG A 60 -1.70 -22.09 19.60
C ARG A 60 -0.44 -21.27 19.35
N TYR A 61 -0.61 -20.07 18.80
CA TYR A 61 0.48 -19.25 18.25
C TYR A 61 1.55 -18.92 19.28
N GLU A 62 1.17 -18.58 20.51
CA GLU A 62 2.13 -18.25 21.58
C GLU A 62 2.99 -19.46 21.96
N ILE A 63 2.36 -20.65 22.14
CA ILE A 63 3.09 -21.89 22.46
C ILE A 63 4.03 -22.27 21.32
N ALA A 64 3.58 -22.15 20.08
CA ALA A 64 4.42 -22.41 18.91
C ALA A 64 5.66 -21.50 18.93
N ARG A 65 5.50 -20.18 19.12
CA ARG A 65 6.61 -19.22 19.19
C ARG A 65 7.59 -19.53 20.32
N ILE A 66 7.08 -19.88 21.51
CA ILE A 66 7.95 -20.26 22.64
C ILE A 66 8.79 -21.49 22.28
N THR A 67 8.15 -22.50 21.67
CA THR A 67 8.82 -23.75 21.26
C THR A 67 9.87 -23.47 20.16
N LEU A 68 9.55 -22.65 19.16
CA LEU A 68 10.47 -22.25 18.09
C LEU A 68 11.67 -21.44 18.64
N ASN A 69 11.40 -20.50 19.54
CA ASN A 69 12.47 -19.72 20.18
C ASN A 69 13.38 -20.63 21.03
N THR A 70 12.81 -21.65 21.71
CA THR A 70 13.60 -22.65 22.44
C THR A 70 14.50 -23.42 21.48
N LEU A 71 13.99 -23.85 20.31
CA LEU A 71 14.78 -24.50 19.28
C LEU A 71 15.94 -23.59 18.84
N MET A 72 15.64 -22.36 18.44
CA MET A 72 16.64 -21.42 17.90
C MET A 72 17.72 -21.06 18.90
N ASN A 73 17.37 -20.95 20.20
CA ASN A 73 18.31 -20.60 21.25
C ASN A 73 19.14 -21.78 21.76
N THR A 74 18.65 -23.02 21.57
CA THR A 74 19.32 -24.22 22.08
C THR A 74 20.14 -24.91 21.00
N TYR A 75 19.72 -24.82 19.74
CA TYR A 75 20.30 -25.54 18.59
C TYR A 75 20.63 -24.55 17.47
N ASP A 76 21.62 -23.70 17.70
CA ASP A 76 22.04 -22.62 16.79
C ASP A 76 22.55 -23.08 15.41
N SER A 77 23.04 -24.33 15.32
CA SER A 77 23.51 -24.98 14.09
C SER A 77 22.46 -25.92 13.45
N SER A 78 21.20 -25.88 13.91
CA SER A 78 20.15 -26.73 13.37
C SER A 78 19.80 -26.40 11.93
N GLU A 79 19.54 -27.43 11.14
CA GLU A 79 18.99 -27.31 9.75
C GLU A 79 17.58 -26.67 9.73
N TYR A 80 16.90 -26.68 10.88
CA TYR A 80 15.56 -26.06 11.06
C TYR A 80 15.61 -24.58 11.42
N MET A 81 16.78 -23.96 11.57
CA MET A 81 16.93 -22.56 12.00
C MET A 81 16.14 -21.59 11.12
N ALA A 82 16.36 -21.64 9.80
CA ALA A 82 15.67 -20.78 8.86
C ALA A 82 14.14 -21.03 8.86
N LYS A 83 13.73 -22.31 8.85
CA LYS A 83 12.33 -22.70 8.91
C LYS A 83 11.66 -22.28 10.23
N ALA A 84 12.39 -22.33 11.35
CA ALA A 84 11.89 -21.89 12.63
C ALA A 84 11.67 -20.36 12.67
N LYS A 85 12.60 -19.58 12.13
CA LYS A 85 12.42 -18.11 12.00
C LYS A 85 11.19 -17.77 11.17
N LEU A 86 11.03 -18.41 10.02
CA LEU A 86 9.85 -18.22 9.16
C LEU A 86 8.56 -18.61 9.89
N ALA A 87 8.55 -19.73 10.60
CA ALA A 87 7.38 -20.19 11.36
C ALA A 87 7.01 -19.24 12.53
N VAL A 88 7.97 -18.52 13.12
CA VAL A 88 7.70 -17.45 14.09
C VAL A 88 6.97 -16.29 13.42
N ALA A 89 7.43 -15.84 12.26
CA ALA A 89 6.76 -14.81 11.47
C ALA A 89 5.33 -15.24 11.09
N ASP A 90 5.17 -16.48 10.62
CA ASP A 90 3.85 -17.06 10.30
C ASP A 90 2.91 -17.13 11.52
N ALA A 91 3.44 -17.45 12.70
CA ALA A 91 2.67 -17.46 13.92
C ALA A 91 2.11 -16.07 14.26
N TRP A 92 2.92 -15.02 14.14
CA TRP A 92 2.48 -13.64 14.31
C TRP A 92 1.47 -13.21 13.25
N TYR A 93 1.71 -13.55 11.98
CA TYR A 93 0.81 -13.23 10.89
C TYR A 93 -0.59 -13.87 11.08
N ARG A 94 -0.63 -15.13 11.45
CA ARG A 94 -1.89 -15.88 11.69
C ARG A 94 -2.63 -15.43 12.96
N GLU A 95 -1.90 -15.03 14.00
CA GLU A 95 -2.49 -14.45 15.21
C GLU A 95 -3.22 -13.14 14.88
N GLY A 96 -2.65 -12.34 13.97
CA GLY A 96 -3.26 -11.11 13.48
C GLY A 96 -3.28 -9.98 14.50
N GLY A 97 -4.25 -9.06 14.38
CA GLY A 97 -4.30 -7.85 15.18
C GLY A 97 -3.16 -6.87 14.82
N ALA A 98 -3.17 -5.66 15.36
CA ALA A 98 -2.15 -4.66 15.06
C ALA A 98 -0.75 -5.10 15.48
N ARG A 99 -0.62 -5.66 16.70
CA ARG A 99 0.65 -6.16 17.21
C ARG A 99 1.17 -7.34 16.40
N GLY A 100 0.31 -8.33 16.10
CA GLY A 100 0.72 -9.51 15.34
C GLY A 100 1.20 -9.16 13.94
N ARG A 101 0.50 -8.25 13.24
CA ARG A 101 0.92 -7.78 11.91
C ARG A 101 2.25 -7.03 11.94
N ALA A 102 2.44 -6.11 12.91
CA ALA A 102 3.68 -5.35 13.03
C ALA A 102 4.88 -6.27 13.32
N GLN A 103 4.70 -7.27 14.17
CA GLN A 103 5.77 -8.22 14.47
C GLN A 103 6.04 -9.16 13.29
N ALA A 104 4.99 -9.65 12.61
CA ALA A 104 5.14 -10.45 11.41
C ALA A 104 5.90 -9.68 10.30
N GLU A 105 5.59 -8.40 10.11
CA GLU A 105 6.30 -7.53 9.17
C GLU A 105 7.80 -7.49 9.48
N ALA A 106 8.17 -7.27 10.75
CA ALA A 106 9.56 -7.24 11.17
C ALA A 106 10.26 -8.59 10.93
N ASP A 107 9.64 -9.67 11.37
CA ASP A 107 10.21 -11.02 11.27
C ASP A 107 10.33 -11.51 9.81
N TYR A 108 9.38 -11.17 8.91
CA TYR A 108 9.51 -11.46 7.47
C TYR A 108 10.63 -10.64 6.81
N LYS A 109 10.79 -9.36 7.16
CA LYS A 109 11.90 -8.54 6.66
C LYS A 109 13.25 -9.09 7.11
N ASP A 110 13.36 -9.50 8.35
CA ASP A 110 14.56 -10.15 8.89
C ASP A 110 14.82 -11.48 8.16
N PHE A 111 13.77 -12.28 7.90
CA PHE A 111 13.93 -13.53 7.14
C PHE A 111 14.49 -13.29 5.75
N ILE A 112 13.94 -12.35 5.00
CA ILE A 112 14.43 -12.00 3.66
C ILE A 112 15.88 -11.50 3.70
N LEU A 113 16.22 -10.69 4.71
CA LEU A 113 17.57 -10.16 4.88
C LEU A 113 18.60 -11.26 5.12
N PHE A 114 18.29 -12.24 5.99
CA PHE A 114 19.22 -13.31 6.37
C PHE A 114 19.23 -14.48 5.38
N TYR A 115 18.12 -14.71 4.66
CA TYR A 115 17.94 -15.86 3.77
C TYR A 115 17.41 -15.46 2.37
N PRO A 116 18.06 -14.51 1.67
CA PRO A 116 17.52 -13.93 0.44
C PRO A 116 17.42 -14.92 -0.73
N THR A 117 18.21 -15.99 -0.70
CA THR A 117 18.26 -17.01 -1.77
C THR A 117 17.30 -18.19 -1.55
N MET A 118 16.67 -18.26 -0.39
CA MET A 118 15.68 -19.30 -0.11
C MET A 118 14.39 -19.04 -0.88
N GLN A 119 13.73 -20.11 -1.31
CA GLN A 119 12.46 -20.02 -2.04
C GLN A 119 11.39 -19.34 -1.19
N GLU A 120 11.43 -19.54 0.11
CA GLU A 120 10.53 -18.94 1.11
C GLU A 120 10.68 -17.44 1.26
N ALA A 121 11.78 -16.85 0.80
CA ALA A 121 11.96 -15.40 0.80
C ALA A 121 10.93 -14.71 -0.12
N ALA A 122 10.60 -15.32 -1.26
CA ALA A 122 9.54 -14.83 -2.14
C ALA A 122 8.15 -14.88 -1.49
N GLU A 123 7.87 -15.93 -0.71
CA GLU A 123 6.64 -16.03 0.06
C GLU A 123 6.58 -14.97 1.18
N SER A 124 7.70 -14.77 1.87
CA SER A 124 7.81 -13.73 2.90
C SER A 124 7.55 -12.34 2.35
N GLN A 125 8.09 -12.02 1.17
CA GLN A 125 7.86 -10.74 0.50
C GLN A 125 6.39 -10.60 0.05
N GLU A 126 5.77 -11.68 -0.41
CA GLU A 126 4.34 -11.70 -0.73
C GLU A 126 3.49 -11.42 0.51
N LYS A 127 3.84 -12.02 1.66
CA LYS A 127 3.16 -11.76 2.93
C LYS A 127 3.29 -10.31 3.38
N LEU A 128 4.45 -9.67 3.18
CA LEU A 128 4.63 -8.24 3.42
C LEU A 128 3.69 -7.39 2.55
N CYS A 129 3.60 -7.69 1.25
CA CYS A 129 2.62 -7.05 0.37
C CYS A 129 1.19 -7.23 0.90
N MET A 130 0.82 -8.43 1.34
CA MET A 130 -0.52 -8.75 1.85
C MET A 130 -0.85 -8.05 3.17
N ILE A 131 0.11 -7.92 4.08
CA ILE A 131 -0.09 -7.22 5.36
C ILE A 131 -0.62 -5.81 5.11
N HIS A 132 0.01 -5.07 4.20
CA HIS A 132 -0.39 -3.70 3.89
C HIS A 132 -1.60 -3.64 2.96
N TYR A 133 -1.68 -4.51 1.95
CA TYR A 133 -2.82 -4.60 1.03
C TYR A 133 -4.15 -4.79 1.75
N GLN A 134 -4.19 -5.67 2.74
CA GLN A 134 -5.40 -5.92 3.53
C GLN A 134 -5.79 -4.77 4.48
N GLN A 135 -4.87 -3.88 4.77
CA GLN A 135 -5.08 -2.73 5.66
C GLN A 135 -5.36 -1.42 4.90
N MET A 136 -5.35 -1.46 3.58
CA MET A 136 -5.65 -0.26 2.79
C MET A 136 -7.02 0.31 3.12
N ASP A 137 -7.06 1.60 3.34
CA ASP A 137 -8.28 2.37 3.47
C ASP A 137 -8.81 2.85 2.11
N LYS A 138 -9.99 3.45 2.14
CA LYS A 138 -10.59 4.08 0.95
C LYS A 138 -9.77 5.29 0.48
N PRO A 139 -9.89 5.68 -0.81
CA PRO A 139 -9.13 6.79 -1.38
C PRO A 139 -9.31 8.15 -0.71
N ASP A 140 -10.39 8.32 0.08
CA ASP A 140 -10.70 9.54 0.83
C ASP A 140 -10.12 9.54 2.25
N ARG A 141 -9.29 8.54 2.60
CA ARG A 141 -8.68 8.38 3.91
C ARG A 141 -7.16 8.39 3.84
N ASP A 142 -6.51 7.84 4.88
CA ASP A 142 -5.06 7.78 5.00
C ASP A 142 -4.46 6.84 3.91
N PRO A 143 -3.57 7.35 3.04
CA PRO A 143 -2.94 6.54 2.00
C PRO A 143 -1.75 5.71 2.50
N ASN A 144 -1.34 5.81 3.77
CA ASN A 144 -0.08 5.23 4.24
C ASN A 144 0.01 3.72 4.00
N GLU A 145 -1.06 2.97 4.29
CA GLU A 145 -1.05 1.52 4.06
C GLU A 145 -1.04 1.18 2.56
N ALA A 146 -1.70 1.99 1.72
CA ALA A 146 -1.65 1.82 0.27
C ALA A 146 -0.23 2.10 -0.29
N LEU A 147 0.45 3.14 0.20
CA LEU A 147 1.84 3.44 -0.19
C LEU A 147 2.82 2.33 0.21
N ARG A 148 2.65 1.77 1.41
CA ARG A 148 3.43 0.61 1.86
C ARG A 148 3.13 -0.63 1.02
N ALA A 149 1.84 -0.92 0.77
CA ALA A 149 1.43 -2.01 -0.11
C ALA A 149 2.03 -1.87 -1.51
N GLU A 150 2.03 -0.66 -2.08
CA GLU A 150 2.66 -0.39 -3.37
C GLU A 150 4.15 -0.75 -3.35
N GLN A 151 4.86 -0.33 -2.32
CA GLN A 151 6.28 -0.61 -2.17
C GLN A 151 6.56 -2.11 -2.05
N GLU A 152 5.87 -2.79 -1.13
CA GLU A 152 6.13 -4.21 -0.85
C GLU A 152 5.68 -5.12 -2.01
N CYS A 153 4.54 -4.83 -2.67
CA CYS A 153 4.11 -5.58 -3.85
C CYS A 153 5.06 -5.37 -5.04
N ARG A 154 5.59 -4.15 -5.23
CA ARG A 154 6.61 -3.86 -6.24
C ARG A 154 7.90 -4.65 -5.97
N GLN A 155 8.29 -4.82 -4.69
CA GLN A 155 9.46 -5.61 -4.32
C GLN A 155 9.32 -7.08 -4.68
N VAL A 156 8.11 -7.68 -4.59
CA VAL A 156 7.88 -9.05 -5.09
C VAL A 156 8.28 -9.16 -6.56
N LEU A 157 7.84 -8.21 -7.38
CA LEU A 157 8.10 -8.22 -8.83
C LEU A 157 9.56 -7.90 -9.17
N THR A 158 10.23 -7.10 -8.35
CA THR A 158 11.61 -6.67 -8.59
C THR A 158 12.62 -7.70 -8.10
N GLN A 159 12.42 -8.27 -6.91
CA GLN A 159 13.36 -9.19 -6.29
C GLN A 159 13.08 -10.65 -6.70
N PHE A 160 11.80 -10.99 -6.89
CA PHE A 160 11.35 -12.36 -7.16
C PHE A 160 10.45 -12.46 -8.42
N PRO A 161 10.88 -11.94 -9.59
CA PRO A 161 10.04 -11.84 -10.79
C PRO A 161 9.56 -13.20 -11.32
N ASN A 162 10.32 -14.26 -11.06
CA ASN A 162 10.01 -15.62 -11.51
C ASN A 162 9.30 -16.47 -10.43
N SER A 163 8.90 -15.87 -9.31
CA SER A 163 8.18 -16.58 -8.26
C SER A 163 6.75 -16.87 -8.67
N LYS A 164 6.16 -17.93 -8.10
CA LYS A 164 4.74 -18.24 -8.29
C LYS A 164 3.80 -17.12 -7.80
N PHE A 165 4.31 -16.20 -6.99
CA PHE A 165 3.56 -15.08 -6.42
C PHE A 165 3.55 -13.84 -7.32
N ALA A 166 4.46 -13.75 -8.30
CA ALA A 166 4.61 -12.58 -9.14
C ALA A 166 3.32 -12.19 -9.90
N PRO A 167 2.56 -13.10 -10.54
CA PRO A 167 1.33 -12.72 -11.26
C PRO A 167 0.26 -12.12 -10.34
N GLU A 168 0.13 -12.63 -9.13
CA GLU A 168 -0.85 -12.14 -8.17
C GLU A 168 -0.40 -10.81 -7.54
N ALA A 169 0.90 -10.67 -7.24
CA ALA A 169 1.49 -9.42 -6.77
C ALA A 169 1.36 -8.30 -7.83
N GLU A 170 1.48 -8.63 -9.11
CA GLU A 170 1.25 -7.69 -10.20
C GLU A 170 -0.19 -7.17 -10.23
N GLN A 171 -1.17 -8.05 -10.07
CA GLN A 171 -2.57 -7.61 -9.97
C GLN A 171 -2.81 -6.76 -8.72
N ARG A 172 -2.28 -7.17 -7.56
CA ARG A 172 -2.39 -6.37 -6.33
C ARG A 172 -1.73 -4.99 -6.48
N LEU A 173 -0.61 -4.92 -7.19
CA LEU A 173 0.04 -3.64 -7.46
C LEU A 173 -0.85 -2.73 -8.32
N ARG A 174 -1.53 -3.27 -9.35
CA ARG A 174 -2.54 -2.50 -10.11
C ARG A 174 -3.69 -2.05 -9.23
N ASP A 175 -4.19 -2.92 -8.35
CA ASP A 175 -5.26 -2.59 -7.41
C ASP A 175 -4.88 -1.45 -6.45
N VAL A 176 -3.65 -1.50 -5.91
CA VAL A 176 -3.10 -0.45 -5.02
C VAL A 176 -2.96 0.87 -5.76
N GLN A 177 -2.40 0.83 -6.98
CA GLN A 177 -2.20 2.00 -7.82
C GLN A 177 -3.53 2.64 -8.25
N GLU A 178 -4.59 1.86 -8.43
CA GLU A 178 -5.94 2.37 -8.64
C GLU A 178 -6.42 3.22 -7.45
N ILE A 179 -6.20 2.75 -6.22
CA ILE A 179 -6.61 3.45 -5.00
C ILE A 179 -5.81 4.73 -4.79
N LEU A 180 -4.50 4.69 -5.02
CA LEU A 180 -3.64 5.87 -4.90
C LEU A 180 -3.97 6.92 -5.96
N ALA A 181 -4.25 6.49 -7.19
CA ALA A 181 -4.68 7.38 -8.27
C ALA A 181 -6.05 8.00 -7.99
N ASP A 182 -7.01 7.24 -7.46
CA ASP A 182 -8.33 7.77 -7.10
C ASP A 182 -8.24 8.81 -5.98
N ALA A 183 -7.31 8.66 -5.04
CA ALA A 183 -7.05 9.66 -4.01
C ALA A 183 -6.57 11.00 -4.62
N GLU A 184 -5.59 10.96 -5.54
CA GLU A 184 -5.10 12.15 -6.25
C GLU A 184 -6.18 12.75 -7.17
N MET A 185 -6.95 11.91 -7.86
CA MET A 185 -8.07 12.34 -8.71
C MET A 185 -9.12 13.11 -7.91
N ARG A 186 -9.50 12.64 -6.72
CA ARG A 186 -10.46 13.32 -5.83
C ARG A 186 -9.98 14.70 -5.39
N VAL A 187 -8.69 14.81 -5.06
CA VAL A 187 -8.08 16.09 -4.69
C VAL A 187 -8.04 17.03 -5.90
N GLY A 188 -7.67 16.50 -7.08
CA GLY A 188 -7.65 17.27 -8.33
C GLY A 188 -9.03 17.79 -8.72
N ASP A 189 -10.04 16.94 -8.68
CA ASP A 189 -11.44 17.30 -8.96
C ASP A 189 -11.98 18.35 -7.98
N PHE A 190 -11.68 18.20 -6.68
CA PHE A 190 -12.02 19.21 -5.68
C PHE A 190 -11.44 20.59 -6.01
N TYR A 191 -10.16 20.65 -6.40
CA TYR A 191 -9.53 21.92 -6.80
C TYR A 191 -10.13 22.47 -8.10
N HIS A 192 -10.45 21.60 -9.05
CA HIS A 192 -11.09 21.98 -10.31
C HIS A 192 -12.46 22.64 -10.05
N GLN A 193 -13.30 22.00 -9.24
CA GLN A 193 -14.62 22.52 -8.86
C GLN A 193 -14.55 23.84 -8.09
N ARG A 194 -13.47 24.08 -7.33
CA ARG A 194 -13.21 25.31 -6.60
C ARG A 194 -12.58 26.42 -7.45
N GLY A 195 -12.26 26.15 -8.72
CA GLY A 195 -11.61 27.12 -9.60
C GLY A 195 -10.10 27.30 -9.37
N SER A 196 -9.49 26.46 -8.53
CA SER A 196 -8.04 26.42 -8.29
C SER A 196 -7.34 25.63 -9.37
N PHE A 197 -7.44 26.08 -10.62
CA PHE A 197 -7.06 25.30 -11.81
C PHE A 197 -5.57 24.91 -11.86
N ALA A 198 -4.67 25.73 -11.31
CA ALA A 198 -3.26 25.38 -11.22
C ALA A 198 -3.03 24.15 -10.32
N SER A 199 -3.68 24.12 -9.14
CA SER A 199 -3.60 22.97 -8.24
C SER A 199 -4.29 21.74 -8.83
N ALA A 200 -5.43 21.93 -9.51
CA ALA A 200 -6.14 20.87 -10.19
C ALA A 200 -5.27 20.21 -11.26
N ALA A 201 -4.68 21.00 -12.19
CA ALA A 201 -3.82 20.49 -13.24
C ALA A 201 -2.63 19.68 -12.67
N ASN A 202 -1.97 20.21 -11.61
CA ASN A 202 -0.83 19.52 -11.00
C ASN A 202 -1.21 18.17 -10.36
N ARG A 203 -2.36 18.08 -9.70
CA ARG A 203 -2.84 16.82 -9.09
C ARG A 203 -3.31 15.82 -10.12
N LEU A 204 -4.11 16.27 -11.07
CA LEU A 204 -4.68 15.41 -12.13
C LEU A 204 -3.58 14.87 -13.06
N GLY A 205 -2.66 15.74 -13.50
CA GLY A 205 -1.52 15.32 -14.31
C GLY A 205 -0.60 14.36 -13.55
N GLY A 206 -0.30 14.65 -12.27
CA GLY A 206 0.47 13.76 -11.41
C GLY A 206 -0.15 12.38 -11.25
N ALA A 207 -1.48 12.30 -11.11
CA ALA A 207 -2.19 11.03 -11.01
C ALA A 207 -2.01 10.16 -12.27
N VAL A 208 -2.13 10.75 -13.47
CA VAL A 208 -1.97 10.01 -14.73
C VAL A 208 -0.51 9.68 -15.05
N ASP A 209 0.41 10.58 -14.69
CA ASP A 209 1.84 10.37 -14.91
C ASP A 209 2.39 9.23 -14.03
N GLN A 210 1.91 9.15 -12.80
CA GLN A 210 2.30 8.10 -11.86
C GLN A 210 1.54 6.79 -12.11
N TYR A 211 0.26 6.87 -12.50
CA TYR A 211 -0.62 5.71 -12.60
C TYR A 211 -1.38 5.66 -13.94
N PRO A 212 -0.69 5.40 -15.06
CA PRO A 212 -1.29 5.45 -16.39
C PRO A 212 -2.36 4.37 -16.66
N LEU A 213 -2.42 3.34 -15.80
CA LEU A 213 -3.46 2.28 -15.85
C LEU A 213 -4.71 2.62 -15.04
N TYR A 214 -4.74 3.77 -14.38
CA TYR A 214 -5.88 4.21 -13.59
C TYR A 214 -7.18 4.21 -14.40
N SER A 215 -8.25 3.72 -13.79
CA SER A 215 -9.53 3.50 -14.49
C SER A 215 -10.18 4.76 -15.03
N ARG A 216 -9.91 5.93 -14.41
CA ARG A 216 -10.41 7.25 -14.79
C ARG A 216 -9.30 8.19 -15.25
N ALA A 217 -8.22 7.65 -15.80
CA ALA A 217 -7.09 8.45 -16.29
C ALA A 217 -7.49 9.37 -17.45
N ASP A 218 -8.43 8.93 -18.28
CA ASP A 218 -9.02 9.73 -19.37
C ASP A 218 -9.81 10.93 -18.84
N GLU A 219 -10.61 10.75 -17.80
CA GLU A 219 -11.34 11.84 -17.14
C GLU A 219 -10.35 12.81 -16.46
N ALA A 220 -9.30 12.28 -15.81
CA ALA A 220 -8.26 13.11 -15.20
C ALA A 220 -7.57 14.00 -16.25
N LEU A 221 -7.18 13.44 -17.41
CA LEU A 221 -6.62 14.20 -18.52
C LEU A 221 -7.61 15.24 -19.09
N TRP A 222 -8.88 14.90 -19.17
CA TRP A 222 -9.89 15.85 -19.61
C TRP A 222 -9.97 17.07 -18.67
N LEU A 223 -10.06 16.84 -17.36
CA LEU A 223 -10.11 17.90 -16.35
C LEU A 223 -8.79 18.70 -16.26
N GLU A 224 -7.65 18.03 -16.46
CA GLU A 224 -6.34 18.68 -16.53
C GLU A 224 -6.27 19.64 -17.72
N GLY A 225 -6.66 19.20 -18.93
CA GLY A 225 -6.71 20.02 -20.13
C GLY A 225 -7.68 21.21 -20.00
N ASP A 226 -8.87 21.00 -19.39
CA ASP A 226 -9.81 22.08 -19.09
C ASP A 226 -9.21 23.06 -18.06
N SER A 227 -8.48 22.57 -17.07
CA SER A 227 -7.78 23.41 -16.08
C SER A 227 -6.73 24.31 -16.75
N TYR A 228 -5.88 23.75 -17.62
CA TYR A 228 -4.92 24.55 -18.39
C TYR A 228 -5.60 25.58 -19.32
N THR A 229 -6.71 25.18 -19.93
CA THR A 229 -7.50 26.10 -20.77
C THR A 229 -8.01 27.31 -19.97
N ARG A 230 -8.49 27.08 -18.76
CA ARG A 230 -9.01 28.12 -17.84
C ARG A 230 -7.90 28.98 -17.23
N LEU A 231 -6.67 28.49 -17.13
CA LEU A 231 -5.49 29.25 -16.74
C LEU A 231 -5.05 30.28 -17.80
N GLY A 232 -5.59 30.18 -19.01
CA GLY A 232 -5.42 31.17 -20.07
C GLY A 232 -4.33 30.87 -21.08
N PRO A 233 -4.05 31.84 -21.99
CA PRO A 233 -3.21 31.62 -23.20
C PRO A 233 -1.78 31.13 -22.90
N ARG A 234 -1.24 31.47 -21.73
CA ARG A 234 0.10 31.02 -21.31
C ARG A 234 0.21 29.49 -21.27
N PHE A 235 -0.89 28.80 -20.97
CA PHE A 235 -0.94 27.33 -20.83
C PHE A 235 -1.58 26.65 -22.06
N ARG A 236 -1.70 27.36 -23.19
CA ARG A 236 -2.28 26.82 -24.44
C ARG A 236 -1.56 25.55 -24.88
N GLN A 237 -0.23 25.53 -24.82
CA GLN A 237 0.57 24.37 -25.22
C GLN A 237 0.28 23.17 -24.33
N GLN A 238 0.32 23.37 -23.02
CA GLN A 238 0.04 22.30 -22.02
C GLN A 238 -1.37 21.75 -22.19
N ALA A 239 -2.37 22.61 -22.38
CA ALA A 239 -3.74 22.17 -22.65
C ALA A 239 -3.80 21.29 -23.90
N GLY A 240 -3.15 21.70 -24.98
CA GLY A 240 -3.11 20.94 -26.23
C GLY A 240 -2.37 19.60 -26.08
N ASP A 241 -1.23 19.60 -25.43
CA ASP A 241 -0.45 18.37 -25.19
C ASP A 241 -1.25 17.36 -24.34
N THR A 242 -2.00 17.83 -23.33
CA THR A 242 -2.85 17.01 -22.50
C THR A 242 -4.01 16.41 -23.31
N TYR A 243 -4.73 17.21 -24.12
CA TYR A 243 -5.80 16.69 -24.99
C TYR A 243 -5.23 15.74 -26.07
N ALA A 244 -4.06 16.02 -26.63
CA ALA A 244 -3.40 15.13 -27.56
C ALA A 244 -3.04 13.79 -26.92
N ARG A 245 -2.53 13.80 -25.69
CA ARG A 245 -2.28 12.60 -24.90
C ARG A 245 -3.55 11.79 -24.68
N LEU A 246 -4.66 12.44 -24.31
CA LEU A 246 -5.96 11.78 -24.15
C LEU A 246 -6.38 11.06 -25.45
N VAL A 247 -6.33 11.73 -26.58
CA VAL A 247 -6.72 11.14 -27.89
C VAL A 247 -5.83 9.97 -28.28
N ARG A 248 -4.52 10.06 -28.01
CA ARG A 248 -3.54 9.04 -28.36
C ARG A 248 -3.62 7.82 -27.43
N ASP A 249 -3.61 8.05 -26.10
CA ASP A 249 -3.42 7.01 -25.11
C ASP A 249 -4.74 6.42 -24.58
N TYR A 250 -5.87 7.14 -24.80
CA TYR A 250 -7.22 6.74 -24.40
C TYR A 250 -8.25 6.92 -25.52
N PRO A 251 -8.05 6.31 -26.70
CA PRO A 251 -8.86 6.57 -27.91
C PRO A 251 -10.33 6.12 -27.79
N LEU A 252 -10.65 5.17 -26.90
CA LEU A 252 -12.02 4.68 -26.66
C LEU A 252 -12.70 5.38 -25.47
N SER A 253 -12.13 6.49 -24.98
CA SER A 253 -12.70 7.33 -23.94
C SER A 253 -13.95 8.09 -24.45
N ASP A 254 -14.90 8.30 -23.55
CA ASP A 254 -16.07 9.14 -23.80
C ASP A 254 -15.67 10.63 -24.00
N PHE A 255 -14.46 11.02 -23.59
CA PHE A 255 -13.91 12.37 -23.77
C PHE A 255 -13.09 12.52 -25.04
N ALA A 256 -12.79 11.45 -25.79
CA ALA A 256 -11.88 11.50 -26.93
C ALA A 256 -12.35 12.46 -28.04
N ASP A 257 -13.65 12.45 -28.37
CA ASP A 257 -14.17 13.34 -29.42
C ASP A 257 -14.25 14.79 -28.96
N GLN A 258 -14.51 15.03 -27.70
CA GLN A 258 -14.45 16.36 -27.11
C GLN A 258 -13.00 16.90 -27.11
N ALA A 259 -12.01 16.07 -26.77
CA ALA A 259 -10.60 16.43 -26.82
C ALA A 259 -10.13 16.77 -28.25
N LYS A 260 -10.57 15.99 -29.27
CA LYS A 260 -10.32 16.33 -30.70
C LYS A 260 -10.90 17.69 -31.07
N SER A 261 -12.11 18.01 -30.58
CA SER A 261 -12.74 19.31 -30.80
C SER A 261 -11.96 20.45 -30.14
N ARG A 262 -11.45 20.24 -28.92
CA ARG A 262 -10.58 21.21 -28.24
C ARG A 262 -9.26 21.44 -28.99
N LEU A 263 -8.61 20.37 -29.48
CA LEU A 263 -7.41 20.48 -30.30
C LEU A 263 -7.64 21.31 -31.57
N LYS A 264 -8.76 21.12 -32.26
CA LYS A 264 -9.15 21.96 -33.41
C LYS A 264 -9.29 23.43 -33.02
N THR A 265 -9.94 23.72 -31.91
CA THR A 265 -10.10 25.11 -31.41
C THR A 265 -8.75 25.74 -31.03
N LEU A 266 -7.82 24.92 -30.54
CA LEU A 266 -6.45 25.34 -30.22
C LEU A 266 -5.54 25.39 -31.47
N GLU A 267 -6.04 25.04 -32.66
CA GLU A 267 -5.25 24.91 -33.88
C GLU A 267 -4.02 24.01 -33.75
N MET A 268 -4.19 22.91 -33.00
CA MET A 268 -3.15 21.92 -32.75
C MET A 268 -3.42 20.61 -33.50
N PRO A 269 -2.38 19.86 -33.87
CA PRO A 269 -2.55 18.61 -34.61
C PRO A 269 -3.27 17.55 -33.73
N ILE A 270 -4.16 16.78 -34.35
CA ILE A 270 -4.82 15.65 -33.73
C ILE A 270 -3.95 14.42 -33.97
N PRO A 271 -3.39 13.79 -32.91
CA PRO A 271 -2.56 12.62 -33.07
C PRO A 271 -3.38 11.40 -33.51
N ALA A 272 -2.72 10.44 -34.16
CA ALA A 272 -3.30 9.13 -34.38
C ALA A 272 -3.38 8.37 -33.03
N PRO A 273 -4.42 7.57 -32.83
CA PRO A 273 -4.53 6.68 -31.68
C PRO A 273 -3.36 5.69 -31.61
N ASP A 274 -2.89 5.39 -30.40
CA ASP A 274 -1.96 4.29 -30.20
C ASP A 274 -2.70 2.95 -30.28
N PRO A 275 -2.34 2.06 -31.24
CA PRO A 275 -3.01 0.78 -31.39
C PRO A 275 -2.91 -0.11 -30.14
N ALA A 276 -1.81 -0.04 -29.39
CA ALA A 276 -1.62 -0.80 -28.16
C ALA A 276 -2.55 -0.29 -27.04
N ALA A 277 -2.68 1.03 -26.93
CA ALA A 277 -3.59 1.65 -25.99
C ALA A 277 -5.07 1.33 -26.33
N GLU A 278 -5.42 1.35 -27.62
CA GLU A 278 -6.77 0.96 -28.07
C GLU A 278 -7.09 -0.51 -27.75
N ALA A 279 -6.15 -1.41 -28.04
CA ALA A 279 -6.32 -2.84 -27.73
C ALA A 279 -6.48 -3.07 -26.21
N ARG A 280 -5.65 -2.41 -25.40
CA ARG A 280 -5.76 -2.45 -23.94
C ARG A 280 -7.14 -1.95 -23.46
N MET A 281 -7.59 -0.79 -23.91
CA MET A 281 -8.88 -0.25 -23.50
C MET A 281 -10.06 -1.16 -23.90
N ARG A 282 -9.98 -1.83 -25.06
CA ARG A 282 -10.97 -2.79 -25.49
C ARG A 282 -11.00 -4.00 -24.56
N PHE A 283 -9.84 -4.56 -24.23
CA PHE A 283 -9.71 -5.65 -23.28
C PHE A 283 -10.27 -5.27 -21.89
N GLU A 284 -9.94 -4.08 -21.38
CA GLU A 284 -10.43 -3.59 -20.10
C GLU A 284 -11.96 -3.42 -20.10
N LYS A 285 -12.53 -2.93 -21.20
CA LYS A 285 -13.99 -2.75 -21.34
C LYS A 285 -14.75 -4.09 -21.26
N GLU A 286 -14.14 -5.17 -21.73
CA GLU A 286 -14.69 -6.52 -21.73
C GLU A 286 -14.48 -7.25 -20.39
N ASN A 287 -13.34 -7.00 -19.71
CA ASN A 287 -12.90 -7.78 -18.56
C ASN A 287 -13.08 -7.07 -17.20
N ARG A 288 -13.33 -5.76 -17.18
CA ARG A 288 -13.65 -5.05 -15.94
C ARG A 288 -14.99 -5.47 -15.38
N THR A 289 -15.00 -5.83 -14.12
CA THR A 289 -16.22 -6.18 -13.39
C THR A 289 -17.01 -4.91 -13.08
N LYS A 290 -18.16 -4.75 -13.69
CA LYS A 290 -19.07 -3.64 -13.33
C LYS A 290 -19.64 -3.89 -11.93
N PRO A 291 -19.53 -2.93 -11.00
CA PRO A 291 -20.08 -3.10 -9.65
C PRO A 291 -21.60 -3.30 -9.75
N GLY A 292 -22.09 -4.41 -9.20
CA GLY A 292 -23.53 -4.72 -9.16
C GLY A 292 -24.30 -3.68 -8.34
N MET A 293 -25.62 -3.58 -8.56
CA MET A 293 -26.51 -2.62 -7.88
C MET A 293 -26.39 -2.71 -6.34
N PHE A 294 -26.30 -3.92 -5.79
CA PHE A 294 -26.10 -4.16 -4.36
C PHE A 294 -24.76 -3.66 -3.84
N HIS A 295 -23.71 -3.72 -4.65
CA HIS A 295 -22.39 -3.24 -4.30
C HIS A 295 -22.37 -1.70 -4.14
N ARG A 296 -23.14 -0.99 -4.96
CA ARG A 296 -23.33 0.47 -4.84
C ARG A 296 -24.10 0.84 -3.56
N LEU A 297 -25.09 0.05 -3.19
CA LEU A 297 -25.94 0.30 -2.02
C LEU A 297 -25.21 0.03 -0.70
N THR A 298 -24.30 -0.95 -0.66
CA THR A 298 -23.54 -1.35 0.55
C THR A 298 -22.12 -0.78 0.61
N GLY A 299 -21.68 -0.12 -0.44
CA GLY A 299 -20.32 0.42 -0.55
C GLY A 299 -19.95 1.43 0.55
N PHE A 300 -20.94 2.15 1.12
CA PHE A 300 -20.70 3.07 2.23
C PHE A 300 -20.41 2.36 3.57
N ILE A 301 -20.89 1.11 3.75
CA ILE A 301 -20.68 0.31 4.98
C ILE A 301 -19.34 -0.44 4.92
N ARG A 302 -18.82 -0.70 3.73
CA ARG A 302 -17.56 -1.41 3.55
C ARG A 302 -16.39 -0.56 4.03
N GLN A 303 -15.49 -1.15 4.84
CA GLN A 303 -14.27 -0.48 5.28
C GLN A 303 -13.19 -0.51 4.18
N ASN A 304 -13.08 -1.61 3.45
CA ASN A 304 -12.06 -1.80 2.43
C ASN A 304 -12.40 -1.06 1.14
N PRO A 305 -11.39 -0.58 0.38
CA PRO A 305 -11.58 0.08 -0.91
C PRO A 305 -12.13 -0.88 -1.97
N ASP A 306 -12.73 -0.32 -3.03
CA ASP A 306 -13.19 -1.11 -4.18
C ASP A 306 -12.08 -1.18 -5.23
N THR A 307 -11.46 -2.35 -5.36
CA THR A 307 -10.40 -2.64 -6.33
C THR A 307 -10.91 -3.32 -7.60
N ASN A 308 -12.22 -3.57 -7.73
CA ASN A 308 -12.78 -4.27 -8.88
C ASN A 308 -12.62 -3.51 -10.20
N VAL A 309 -12.51 -2.19 -10.12
CA VAL A 309 -12.32 -1.29 -11.26
C VAL A 309 -10.88 -1.19 -11.74
N ALA A 310 -9.92 -1.69 -10.96
CA ALA A 310 -8.50 -1.69 -11.32
C ALA A 310 -8.25 -2.48 -12.63
N ALA A 311 -7.24 -2.05 -13.37
CA ALA A 311 -6.87 -2.65 -14.63
C ALA A 311 -6.57 -4.15 -14.49
N LYS A 312 -6.99 -4.93 -15.47
CA LYS A 312 -6.76 -6.39 -15.54
C LYS A 312 -5.61 -6.75 -16.46
N SER A 313 -5.09 -5.75 -17.18
CA SER A 313 -3.97 -5.89 -18.12
C SER A 313 -3.03 -4.68 -18.04
N GLY A 314 -1.86 -4.81 -18.65
CA GLY A 314 -0.84 -3.78 -18.67
C GLY A 314 0.10 -3.85 -17.47
N THR A 315 1.34 -3.41 -17.70
CA THR A 315 2.38 -3.40 -16.68
C THR A 315 2.14 -2.24 -15.71
N PRO A 316 1.99 -2.50 -14.40
CA PRO A 316 1.86 -1.44 -13.41
C PRO A 316 3.14 -0.60 -13.33
N GLN A 317 3.05 0.60 -12.77
CA GLN A 317 4.20 1.47 -12.61
C GLN A 317 5.20 0.85 -11.62
N MET A 318 6.41 0.57 -12.13
CA MET A 318 7.46 -0.08 -11.34
C MET A 318 8.42 0.92 -10.69
N ASN A 319 8.46 2.16 -11.19
CA ASN A 319 9.32 3.19 -10.59
C ASN A 319 8.58 3.89 -9.45
N PRO A 320 9.29 4.21 -8.35
CA PRO A 320 8.71 5.05 -7.31
C PRO A 320 8.38 6.44 -7.87
N PRO A 321 7.35 7.11 -7.34
CA PRO A 321 6.98 8.45 -7.78
C PRO A 321 8.15 9.40 -7.62
N LYS A 322 8.46 10.12 -8.70
CA LYS A 322 9.49 11.18 -8.68
C LYS A 322 8.82 12.50 -8.34
N GLN A 323 9.36 13.20 -7.36
CA GLN A 323 8.97 14.58 -7.12
C GLN A 323 9.45 15.44 -8.30
N SER A 324 8.53 16.10 -8.97
CA SER A 324 8.82 17.07 -10.04
C SER A 324 8.27 18.43 -9.67
N ILE A 325 8.88 19.48 -10.20
CA ILE A 325 8.31 20.83 -10.07
C ILE A 325 7.13 20.90 -11.04
N PRO A 326 5.91 21.17 -10.56
CA PRO A 326 4.75 21.28 -11.42
C PRO A 326 4.91 22.42 -12.46
N VAL A 327 4.43 22.21 -13.66
CA VAL A 327 4.52 23.19 -14.77
C VAL A 327 3.85 24.54 -14.43
N THR A 328 2.86 24.50 -13.54
CA THR A 328 2.14 25.70 -13.08
C THR A 328 2.91 26.51 -12.03
N VAL A 329 3.97 25.94 -11.44
CA VAL A 329 4.81 26.62 -10.45
C VAL A 329 5.89 27.40 -11.21
N PRO A 330 6.05 28.73 -10.97
CA PRO A 330 7.17 29.47 -11.56
C PRO A 330 8.50 28.88 -11.14
N VAL A 331 9.42 28.70 -12.09
CA VAL A 331 10.78 28.24 -11.76
C VAL A 331 11.42 29.28 -10.83
N PRO A 332 11.92 28.91 -9.66
CA PRO A 332 12.64 29.83 -8.78
C PRO A 332 13.87 30.33 -9.55
N GLY A 333 13.92 31.63 -9.87
CA GLY A 333 15.13 32.21 -10.42
C GLY A 333 15.04 33.02 -11.70
N SER A 334 13.87 33.15 -12.35
CA SER A 334 13.80 33.99 -13.57
C SER A 334 13.65 35.51 -13.31
N GLN A 335 13.44 35.94 -12.06
CA GLN A 335 13.29 37.37 -11.73
C GLN A 335 13.92 37.84 -10.41
N ALA A 336 14.55 37.01 -9.62
CA ALA A 336 15.29 37.44 -8.44
C ALA A 336 16.70 36.84 -8.49
N GLY A 337 17.62 37.68 -8.93
CA GLY A 337 19.04 37.43 -9.11
C GLY A 337 19.71 36.57 -8.03
N PHE A 338 19.60 35.28 -8.13
CA PHE A 338 20.62 34.38 -7.66
C PHE A 338 21.47 33.97 -8.86
N GLN A 339 22.29 34.93 -9.34
CA GLN A 339 23.43 34.63 -10.21
C GLN A 339 24.59 34.13 -9.35
N GLY A 340 24.35 33.04 -8.63
CA GLY A 340 25.37 32.29 -7.95
C GLY A 340 25.62 31.01 -8.72
N ASP A 341 26.69 31.00 -9.47
CA ASP A 341 27.26 29.77 -10.00
C ASP A 341 27.59 28.87 -8.79
N VAL A 342 26.80 27.80 -8.59
CA VAL A 342 27.11 26.81 -7.57
C VAL A 342 28.23 25.94 -8.13
N THR A 343 29.46 26.44 -8.06
CA THR A 343 30.63 25.63 -8.30
C THR A 343 30.79 24.65 -7.15
N VAL A 344 30.45 23.39 -7.38
CA VAL A 344 30.81 22.28 -6.50
C VAL A 344 32.32 22.05 -6.68
N THR A 345 33.13 22.70 -5.87
CA THR A 345 34.54 22.36 -5.77
C THR A 345 34.69 21.13 -4.90
N PRO A 346 35.33 20.05 -5.37
CA PRO A 346 35.65 18.93 -4.49
C PRO A 346 36.55 19.43 -3.35
N VAL A 347 36.12 19.18 -2.10
CA VAL A 347 36.94 19.49 -0.92
C VAL A 347 38.08 18.50 -0.90
N ALA A 348 39.27 18.94 -1.26
CA ALA A 348 40.49 18.11 -1.31
C ALA A 348 41.06 17.81 0.06
N ASP A 349 40.58 18.48 1.11
CA ASP A 349 41.08 18.33 2.48
C ASP A 349 39.90 18.34 3.49
N PRO A 350 39.67 17.23 4.24
CA PRO A 350 38.63 17.17 5.28
C PRO A 350 38.77 18.22 6.37
N SER A 351 39.99 18.72 6.65
CA SER A 351 40.26 19.74 7.68
C SER A 351 39.66 21.11 7.32
N ALA A 352 39.35 21.37 6.06
CA ALA A 352 38.71 22.60 5.61
C ALA A 352 37.23 22.72 6.04
N LEU A 353 36.60 21.60 6.38
CA LEU A 353 35.21 21.55 6.91
C LEU A 353 35.16 21.84 8.42
N GLU A 354 36.22 21.48 9.16
CA GLU A 354 36.28 21.67 10.62
C GLU A 354 36.60 23.11 11.01
N ASN A 355 37.23 23.88 10.11
CA ASN A 355 37.67 25.26 10.38
C ASN A 355 36.66 26.35 9.99
N LYS A 356 35.47 26.01 9.49
CA LYS A 356 34.42 27.00 9.28
C LYS A 356 33.57 27.15 10.52
N PRO A 357 33.47 28.36 11.11
CA PRO A 357 32.61 28.58 12.26
C PRO A 357 31.16 28.22 11.87
N ASP A 358 30.50 27.45 12.77
CA ASP A 358 29.09 27.07 12.59
C ASP A 358 28.24 28.32 12.35
N ALA A 359 27.47 28.35 11.27
CA ALA A 359 26.59 29.45 10.92
C ALA A 359 25.59 29.80 12.05
N ARG A 360 25.37 28.91 13.00
CA ARG A 360 24.56 29.13 14.20
C ARG A 360 25.27 29.95 15.28
N GLN A 361 26.60 30.10 15.17
CA GLN A 361 27.43 30.86 16.14
C GLN A 361 27.78 32.26 15.64
N GLN A 362 27.32 32.71 14.49
CA GLN A 362 27.50 34.08 14.03
C GLN A 362 26.64 35.03 14.90
N PRO A 363 27.26 36.07 15.50
CA PRO A 363 26.49 37.05 16.28
C PRO A 363 25.43 37.73 15.34
N GLN A 364 24.19 37.72 15.72
CA GLN A 364 23.16 38.48 15.02
C GLN A 364 23.57 39.95 14.96
N ALA A 365 23.71 40.48 13.74
CA ALA A 365 23.97 41.91 13.53
C ALA A 365 22.89 42.73 14.27
N ALA A 366 23.34 43.66 15.12
CA ALA A 366 22.47 44.51 15.93
C ALA A 366 21.51 45.29 15.00
N LYS A 367 20.20 45.15 15.24
CA LYS A 367 19.20 45.99 14.57
C LYS A 367 19.48 47.48 14.86
N PRO A 368 19.45 48.35 13.85
CA PRO A 368 19.52 49.81 14.08
C PRO A 368 18.34 50.24 14.94
N LYS A 369 18.61 50.99 16.01
CA LYS A 369 17.58 51.64 16.82
C LYS A 369 16.88 52.72 16.00
N PRO A 370 15.58 52.97 16.30
CA PRO A 370 14.76 53.95 15.61
C PRO A 370 15.24 55.38 15.75
#